data_410fbe0bf2ce1eb0aead1690e0c2b21d
#
_entry.id   410fbe0bf2ce1eb0aead1690e0c2b21d
#
_cell.length_a   1.000
_cell.length_b   1.000
_cell.length_c   1.000
_cell.angle_alpha   90.00
_cell.angle_beta   90.00
_cell.angle_gamma   90.00
#
_symmetry.space_group_name_H-M   'P 1'
#
loop_
_entity.id
_entity.type
_entity.pdbx_description
1 polymer ?
#
loop_
_entity_poly.entity_id
_entity_poly.type
_entity_poly.pdbx_seq_one_letter_code
_entity_poly.pdbx_strand_id
1 'polypeptide(L)'
;MTLAVCTQPELADGLAAPARCIDTTRLNRIAAHFGHVPVTARTKGPRPGCLCAESRDIGSYETCPHGCVYCYAVSDPKAARRNQRAHDPSARTLAPQMVEPA
;
A
#
# COMPACT_ATOMS: atom_id res chain seq x y z
N MET A 1 14.46 -21.35 0.32
CA MET A 1 13.58 -20.23 -0.05
C MET A 1 12.13 -20.66 0.06
N THR A 2 11.26 -19.83 0.66
CA THR A 2 9.84 -20.11 0.78
C THR A 2 9.10 -19.36 -0.32
N LEU A 3 8.28 -20.08 -1.09
CA LEU A 3 7.48 -19.47 -2.15
C LEU A 3 6.09 -19.12 -1.63
N ALA A 4 5.64 -17.91 -1.88
CA ALA A 4 4.32 -17.45 -1.48
C ALA A 4 3.65 -16.68 -2.63
N VAL A 5 2.33 -16.83 -2.75
CA VAL A 5 1.55 -16.20 -3.82
C VAL A 5 0.43 -15.36 -3.24
N CYS A 6 0.17 -14.22 -3.86
CA CYS A 6 -0.84 -13.26 -3.43
C CYS A 6 -2.00 -13.21 -4.44
N THR A 7 -3.23 -13.24 -3.96
CA THR A 7 -4.47 -13.11 -4.75
C THR A 7 -4.69 -14.15 -5.84
N GLN A 8 -3.93 -15.23 -5.82
CA GLN A 8 -4.09 -16.36 -6.74
C GLN A 8 -4.13 -17.66 -5.96
N PRO A 9 -5.22 -17.95 -5.26
CA PRO A 9 -5.29 -19.11 -4.38
C PRO A 9 -5.12 -20.44 -5.11
N GLU A 10 -5.43 -20.48 -6.40
CA GLU A 10 -5.25 -21.69 -7.21
C GLU A 10 -3.77 -22.07 -7.38
N LEU A 11 -2.85 -21.13 -7.19
CA LEU A 11 -1.42 -21.40 -7.24
C LEU A 11 -0.82 -21.74 -5.87
N ALA A 12 -1.60 -21.59 -4.80
CA ALA A 12 -1.16 -21.91 -3.45
C ALA A 12 -1.39 -23.40 -3.18
N ASP A 13 -0.65 -24.23 -3.88
CA ASP A 13 -0.65 -25.68 -3.67
C ASP A 13 0.43 -26.09 -2.67
N GLY A 14 0.85 -27.33 -2.66
CA GLY A 14 1.86 -27.82 -1.72
C GLY A 14 3.24 -27.18 -1.84
N LEU A 15 3.52 -26.46 -2.94
CA LEU A 15 4.82 -25.81 -3.18
C LEU A 15 4.82 -24.33 -2.81
N ALA A 16 3.65 -23.71 -2.82
CA ALA A 16 3.51 -22.28 -2.55
C ALA A 16 2.45 -22.04 -1.49
N ALA A 17 2.71 -21.09 -0.60
CA ALA A 17 1.77 -20.70 0.45
C ALA A 17 1.02 -19.42 0.07
N PRO A 18 -0.19 -19.18 0.60
CA PRO A 18 -0.85 -17.90 0.44
C PRO A 18 -0.05 -16.79 1.08
N ALA A 19 0.06 -15.65 0.40
CA ALA A 19 0.76 -14.47 0.90
C ALA A 19 -0.22 -13.34 1.23
N ARG A 20 0.18 -12.51 2.17
CA ARG A 20 -0.53 -11.28 2.54
C ARG A 20 0.45 -10.14 2.54
N CYS A 21 0.17 -9.10 1.77
CA CYS A 21 1.02 -7.90 1.79
C CYS A 21 0.84 -7.15 3.11
N ILE A 22 -0.41 -7.05 3.58
CA ILE A 22 -0.73 -6.46 4.87
C ILE A 22 -1.12 -7.60 5.80
N ASP A 23 -0.17 -8.06 6.59
CA ASP A 23 -0.27 -9.25 7.43
C ASP A 23 -0.23 -8.86 8.90
N THR A 24 -1.40 -8.87 9.56
CA THR A 24 -1.51 -8.51 10.96
C THR A 24 -0.77 -9.47 11.89
N THR A 25 -0.64 -10.73 11.51
CA THR A 25 0.15 -11.69 12.31
C THR A 25 1.61 -11.26 12.37
N ARG A 26 2.17 -10.90 11.23
CA ARG A 26 3.56 -10.42 11.18
C ARG A 26 3.72 -9.08 11.89
N LEU A 27 2.79 -8.15 11.66
CA LEU A 27 2.81 -6.84 12.32
C LEU A 27 2.74 -6.98 13.84
N ASN A 28 1.89 -7.87 14.35
CA ASN A 28 1.73 -8.06 15.78
C ASN A 28 2.94 -8.76 16.41
N ARG A 29 3.60 -9.62 15.67
CA ARG A 29 4.86 -10.23 16.13
C ARG A 29 5.93 -9.16 16.32
N ILE A 30 6.04 -8.23 15.37
CA ILE A 30 7.00 -7.13 15.44
C ILE A 30 6.59 -6.15 16.54
N ALA A 31 5.31 -5.81 16.63
CA ALA A 31 4.80 -4.89 17.66
C ALA A 31 5.07 -5.41 19.08
N ALA A 32 4.86 -6.71 19.30
CA ALA A 32 5.13 -7.33 20.60
C ALA A 32 6.61 -7.23 20.97
N HIS A 33 7.50 -7.42 19.99
CA HIS A 33 8.94 -7.30 20.21
C HIS A 33 9.35 -5.92 20.70
N PHE A 34 8.67 -4.87 20.25
CA PHE A 34 8.95 -3.48 20.64
C PHE A 34 8.00 -2.94 21.71
N GLY A 35 7.15 -3.78 22.29
CA GLY A 35 6.24 -3.38 23.36
C GLY A 35 5.07 -2.52 22.92
N HIS A 36 4.71 -2.56 21.63
CA HIS A 36 3.57 -1.82 21.11
C HIS A 36 2.26 -2.59 21.21
N VAL A 37 1.16 -1.85 21.19
CA VAL A 37 -0.19 -2.42 21.22
C VAL A 37 -0.47 -3.20 19.94
N PRO A 38 -1.08 -4.40 20.03
CA PRO A 38 -1.42 -5.18 18.85
C PRO A 38 -2.39 -4.47 17.91
N VAL A 39 -2.19 -4.68 16.62
CA VAL A 39 -3.11 -4.19 15.59
C VAL A 39 -4.23 -5.23 15.43
N THR A 40 -5.47 -4.76 15.47
CA THR A 40 -6.65 -5.60 15.25
C THR A 40 -7.36 -5.13 13.99
N ALA A 41 -7.45 -6.00 12.99
CA ALA A 41 -8.16 -5.70 11.75
C ALA A 41 -8.68 -7.00 11.13
N ARG A 42 -9.87 -6.93 10.53
CA ARG A 42 -10.42 -8.07 9.82
C ARG A 42 -9.71 -8.27 8.49
N THR A 43 -9.77 -9.48 7.97
CA THR A 43 -9.27 -9.78 6.63
C THR A 43 -10.26 -9.24 5.60
N LYS A 44 -9.85 -8.24 4.85
CA LYS A 44 -10.67 -7.63 3.81
C LYS A 44 -9.75 -6.95 2.80
N GLY A 45 -9.27 -7.73 1.84
CA GLY A 45 -8.45 -7.20 0.77
C GLY A 45 -9.26 -6.41 -0.26
N PRO A 46 -8.60 -5.61 -1.09
CA PRO A 46 -9.27 -4.76 -2.09
C PRO A 46 -9.85 -5.53 -3.27
N ARG A 47 -9.53 -6.82 -3.41
CA ARG A 47 -10.03 -7.63 -4.53
C ARG A 47 -10.22 -9.08 -4.09
N PRO A 48 -11.02 -9.87 -4.85
CA PRO A 48 -11.26 -11.28 -4.50
C PRO A 48 -9.94 -12.07 -4.40
N GLY A 49 -9.87 -12.94 -3.41
CA GLY A 49 -8.67 -13.74 -3.16
C GLY A 49 -7.56 -13.03 -2.40
N CYS A 50 -7.70 -11.76 -2.12
CA CYS A 50 -6.73 -11.01 -1.32
C CYS A 50 -6.96 -11.28 0.16
N LEU A 51 -5.92 -11.75 0.86
CA LEU A 51 -5.98 -12.10 2.28
C LEU A 51 -5.45 -10.99 3.18
N CYS A 52 -5.21 -9.81 2.65
CA CYS A 52 -4.70 -8.68 3.41
C CYS A 52 -5.70 -8.18 4.44
N ALA A 53 -5.19 -7.62 5.53
CA ALA A 53 -6.00 -6.93 6.51
C ALA A 53 -6.68 -5.70 5.89
N GLU A 54 -7.84 -5.34 6.40
CA GLU A 54 -8.52 -4.13 5.98
C GLU A 54 -7.61 -2.93 6.21
N SER A 55 -7.47 -2.11 5.17
CA SER A 55 -6.57 -0.96 5.20
C SER A 55 -7.13 0.18 4.36
N ARG A 56 -6.53 1.35 4.51
CA ARG A 56 -6.90 2.53 3.75
C ARG A 56 -5.68 3.02 2.98
N ASP A 57 -5.87 3.27 1.70
CA ASP A 57 -4.83 3.89 0.87
C ASP A 57 -4.76 5.38 1.22
N ILE A 58 -3.58 5.82 1.64
CA ILE A 58 -3.30 7.22 1.94
C ILE A 58 -2.44 7.88 0.86
N GLY A 59 -2.20 7.16 -0.23
CA GLY A 59 -1.43 7.68 -1.35
C GLY A 59 -2.19 8.70 -2.18
N SER A 60 -1.47 9.32 -3.09
CA SER A 60 -2.04 10.29 -4.04
C SER A 60 -1.42 10.08 -5.41
N TYR A 61 -2.24 10.20 -6.44
CA TYR A 61 -1.76 10.09 -7.82
C TYR A 61 -0.94 11.32 -8.20
N GLU A 62 -0.06 11.15 -9.20
CA GLU A 62 0.75 12.23 -9.77
C GLU A 62 1.65 12.90 -8.71
N THR A 63 2.25 12.13 -7.82
CA THR A 63 3.10 12.66 -6.76
C THR A 63 4.53 12.10 -6.75
N CYS A 64 4.80 11.02 -7.50
CA CYS A 64 6.10 10.38 -7.49
C CYS A 64 6.96 10.83 -8.69
N PRO A 65 8.17 11.37 -8.45
CA PRO A 65 9.01 11.88 -9.54
C PRO A 65 9.92 10.84 -10.20
N HIS A 66 9.80 9.55 -9.85
CA HIS A 66 10.74 8.52 -10.29
C HIS A 66 10.71 8.23 -11.80
N GLY A 67 9.57 8.43 -12.46
CA GLY A 67 9.48 8.28 -13.91
C GLY A 67 9.41 6.85 -14.42
N CYS A 68 8.94 5.91 -13.61
CA CYS A 68 8.74 4.54 -14.06
C CYS A 68 7.71 4.51 -15.19
N VAL A 69 8.06 3.89 -16.32
CA VAL A 69 7.21 3.92 -17.51
C VAL A 69 5.93 3.08 -17.37
N TYR A 70 5.93 2.13 -16.43
CA TYR A 70 4.80 1.25 -16.18
C TYR A 70 3.97 1.65 -14.96
N CYS A 71 4.19 2.85 -14.42
CA CYS A 71 3.56 3.24 -13.17
C CYS A 71 2.09 3.64 -13.37
N TYR A 72 1.20 2.94 -12.67
CA TYR A 72 -0.24 3.26 -12.72
C TYR A 72 -0.60 4.54 -11.97
N ALA A 73 0.26 4.98 -11.05
CA ALA A 73 -0.01 6.12 -10.18
C ALA A 73 0.44 7.45 -10.77
N VAL A 74 1.20 7.43 -11.87
CA VAL A 74 1.68 8.63 -12.54
C VAL A 74 1.44 8.48 -14.05
N SER A 75 0.51 9.26 -14.58
CA SER A 75 0.24 9.31 -16.01
C SER A 75 0.95 10.48 -16.69
N ASP A 76 1.24 11.54 -15.93
CA ASP A 76 1.95 12.72 -16.44
C ASP A 76 3.16 13.00 -15.56
N PRO A 77 4.38 12.60 -16.01
CA PRO A 77 5.58 12.83 -15.21
C PRO A 77 5.87 14.30 -14.92
N LYS A 78 5.45 15.21 -15.77
CA LYS A 78 5.63 16.65 -15.53
C LYS A 78 4.75 17.13 -14.39
N ALA A 79 3.50 16.64 -14.33
CA ALA A 79 2.60 16.95 -13.23
C ALA A 79 3.14 16.40 -11.92
N ALA A 80 3.67 15.18 -11.93
CA ALA A 80 4.25 14.57 -10.73
C ALA A 80 5.43 15.39 -10.19
N ARG A 81 6.29 15.87 -11.07
CA ARG A 81 7.42 16.72 -10.66
C ARG A 81 6.95 18.08 -10.12
N ARG A 82 5.92 18.67 -10.71
CA ARG A 82 5.34 19.92 -10.19
C ARG A 82 4.77 19.70 -8.79
N ASN A 83 4.02 18.63 -8.61
CA ASN A 83 3.40 18.33 -7.32
C ASN A 83 4.44 18.03 -6.25
N GLN A 84 5.50 17.35 -6.60
CA GLN A 84 6.59 17.05 -5.68
C GLN A 84 7.30 18.34 -5.23
N ARG A 85 7.53 19.27 -6.14
CA ARG A 85 8.15 20.56 -5.80
C ARG A 85 7.25 21.45 -4.95
N ALA A 86 5.92 21.37 -5.19
CA ALA A 86 4.94 22.14 -4.44
C ALA A 86 4.57 21.51 -3.10
N HIS A 87 5.07 20.32 -2.80
CA HIS A 87 4.74 19.62 -1.58
C HIS A 87 5.32 20.34 -0.36
N ASP A 88 4.46 20.55 0.63
CA ASP A 88 4.86 21.05 1.95
C ASP A 88 4.91 19.85 2.92
N PRO A 89 6.08 19.49 3.45
CA PRO A 89 6.20 18.35 4.35
C PRO A 89 5.37 18.46 5.63
N SER A 90 4.98 19.68 6.02
CA SER A 90 4.13 19.89 7.18
C SER A 90 2.64 19.84 6.87
N ALA A 91 2.27 19.75 5.59
CA ALA A 91 0.88 19.68 5.18
C ALA A 91 0.27 18.31 5.51
N ARG A 92 -1.04 18.27 5.63
CA ARG A 92 -1.78 17.02 5.89
C ARG A 92 -2.05 16.21 4.62
N THR A 93 -1.75 16.77 3.46
CA THR A 93 -2.01 16.13 2.16
C THR A 93 -0.72 16.04 1.37
N LEU A 94 -0.64 15.04 0.48
CA LEU A 94 0.52 14.85 -0.38
C LEU A 94 0.55 15.82 -1.55
N ALA A 95 -0.61 16.30 -2.00
CA ALA A 95 -0.69 17.22 -3.12
C ALA A 95 -1.58 18.41 -2.75
N PRO A 96 -1.05 19.63 -2.76
CA PRO A 96 -1.82 20.81 -2.36
C PRO A 96 -3.03 21.08 -3.24
N GLN A 97 -2.96 20.68 -4.50
CA GLN A 97 -4.04 20.88 -5.46
C GLN A 97 -5.19 19.91 -5.32
N MET A 98 -5.04 18.93 -4.45
CA MET A 98 -6.04 17.88 -4.24
C MET A 98 -7.08 18.27 -3.22
N VAL A 99 -7.24 19.55 -2.94
CA VAL A 99 -8.35 20.02 -2.12
C VAL A 99 -9.60 19.87 -2.94
N GLU A 100 -10.33 18.80 -2.69
CA GLU A 100 -11.62 18.60 -3.30
C GLU A 100 -12.53 19.78 -2.91
N PRO A 101 -13.09 20.48 -3.89
CA PRO A 101 -14.17 21.41 -3.55
C PRO A 101 -15.32 20.57 -3.00
N ALA A 102 -15.70 20.89 -1.83
CA ALA A 102 -16.74 20.14 -1.13
C ALA A 102 -18.05 20.10 -1.93
#